data_e9f5da7e7cdd16e1b33f411f0624046b
#
_entry.id   e9f5da7e7cdd16e1b33f411f0624046b
#
_cell.length_a   1.000
_cell.length_b   1.000
_cell.length_c   1.000
_cell.angle_alpha   90.00
_cell.angle_beta   90.00
_cell.angle_gamma   90.00
#
_symmetry.space_group_name_H-M   'P 1'
#
loop_
_entity.id
_entity.type
_entity.pdbx_description
1 polymer ?
#
loop_
_entity_poly.entity_id
_entity_poly.type
_entity_poly.pdbx_seq_one_letter_code
_entity_poly.pdbx_strand_id
1 'polypeptide(L)'
;MLVLLLCIIAFVIVTVLQKRNNHILERCKNGKTFTETVEESLRREKTLKIIRYVICYTFLGLLAIFMLVPFYWMINTSLKTAEEIDFPKPTWFPKKIAWENYYYIFSEKYQKRVSGTVRFYLWRNMYNTLIIGVISTIGTVITTVMAAFAFSRIKFPGREVIFTLFLATMMIPGEMMVITNYITVTKTAKNVAKTLFGIKNFTGVDSYWALIVPFLISVYYIYLLRQNFKQIPDELYYAAKVDGTSDFKYLIKIMIPIAMPTIITITILKLMGSWNAYVWPEMITRKQEMKLISNGLRTSFSDSSGRTNQGYQMAAAFAVTMPLLIAFIFLRKYLMRGVSRSAIKG
;
A
#
# COMPACT_ATOMS: atom_id res chain seq x y z
N MET A 1 -19.42 2.51 13.14
CA MET A 1 -20.83 2.91 13.31
C MET A 1 -20.98 4.38 13.69
N LEU A 2 -20.35 4.87 14.78
CA LEU A 2 -20.44 6.27 15.21
C LEU A 2 -19.97 7.30 14.16
N VAL A 3 -18.88 7.00 13.47
CA VAL A 3 -18.29 7.84 12.42
C VAL A 3 -19.22 7.97 11.20
N LEU A 4 -19.85 6.88 10.80
CA LEU A 4 -20.83 6.85 9.71
C LEU A 4 -22.09 7.65 10.08
N LEU A 5 -22.51 7.56 11.32
CA LEU A 5 -23.65 8.32 11.85
C LEU A 5 -23.37 9.82 11.85
N LEU A 6 -22.17 10.25 12.26
CA LEU A 6 -21.74 11.64 12.23
C LEU A 6 -21.63 12.19 10.79
N CYS A 7 -21.13 11.37 9.84
CA CYS A 7 -21.14 11.74 8.42
C CYS A 7 -22.54 11.93 7.86
N ILE A 8 -23.47 11.02 8.20
CA ILE A 8 -24.87 11.12 7.77
C ILE A 8 -25.53 12.33 8.38
N ILE A 9 -25.31 12.60 9.67
CA ILE A 9 -25.87 13.79 10.35
C ILE A 9 -25.31 15.08 9.71
N ALA A 10 -24.02 15.18 9.46
CA ALA A 10 -23.39 16.32 8.80
C ALA A 10 -23.94 16.52 7.38
N PHE A 11 -24.11 15.44 6.61
CA PHE A 11 -24.68 15.48 5.27
C PHE A 11 -26.15 15.91 5.29
N VAL A 12 -26.96 15.39 6.22
CA VAL A 12 -28.37 15.76 6.38
C VAL A 12 -28.49 17.23 6.78
N ILE A 13 -27.68 17.71 7.73
CA ILE A 13 -27.68 19.13 8.15
C ILE A 13 -27.36 20.04 6.96
N VAL A 14 -26.31 19.71 6.18
CA VAL A 14 -25.91 20.49 5.00
C VAL A 14 -27.03 20.50 3.96
N THR A 15 -27.65 19.33 3.69
CA THR A 15 -28.73 19.20 2.71
C THR A 15 -30.00 19.98 3.13
N VAL A 16 -30.37 19.91 4.41
CA VAL A 16 -31.49 20.66 4.96
C VAL A 16 -31.27 22.18 4.91
N LEU A 17 -30.05 22.62 5.24
CA LEU A 17 -29.67 24.03 5.16
C LEU A 17 -29.63 24.52 3.70
N GLN A 18 -29.22 23.70 2.76
CA GLN A 18 -29.21 24.00 1.34
C GLN A 18 -30.63 24.09 0.75
N LYS A 19 -31.54 23.18 1.13
CA LYS A 19 -32.96 23.17 0.74
C LYS A 19 -33.70 24.41 1.30
N ARG A 20 -33.38 24.80 2.55
CA ARG A 20 -33.94 26.00 3.18
C ARG A 20 -33.43 27.28 2.52
N ASN A 21 -32.20 27.30 2.00
CA ASN A 21 -31.64 28.42 1.25
C ASN A 21 -32.35 28.62 -0.11
N ASN A 22 -32.64 27.53 -0.82
CA ASN A 22 -33.39 27.56 -2.08
C ASN A 22 -34.84 28.07 -1.88
N HIS A 23 -35.48 27.69 -0.77
CA HIS A 23 -36.84 28.16 -0.43
C HIS A 23 -36.91 29.69 -0.13
N ILE A 24 -35.78 30.27 0.31
CA ILE A 24 -35.68 31.70 0.58
C ILE A 24 -35.48 32.49 -0.71
N LEU A 25 -34.71 31.94 -1.66
CA LEU A 25 -34.57 32.51 -3.00
C LEU A 25 -35.92 32.57 -3.74
N GLU A 26 -36.82 31.60 -3.54
CA GLU A 26 -38.18 31.64 -4.06
C GLU A 26 -39.05 32.71 -3.38
N ARG A 27 -38.89 32.96 -2.07
CA ARG A 27 -39.61 34.04 -1.35
C ARG A 27 -39.12 35.44 -1.73
N CYS A 28 -37.89 35.60 -2.15
CA CYS A 28 -37.32 36.86 -2.62
C CYS A 28 -37.89 37.34 -3.96
N LYS A 29 -38.52 36.45 -4.73
CA LYS A 29 -39.28 36.85 -5.94
C LYS A 29 -40.53 37.66 -5.64
N ASN A 30 -40.97 37.75 -4.37
CA ASN A 30 -42.28 38.30 -4.00
C ASN A 30 -42.23 39.53 -3.10
N GLY A 31 -41.22 40.47 -3.18
CA GLY A 31 -41.46 41.80 -2.67
C GLY A 31 -40.52 42.47 -1.66
N LYS A 32 -39.25 42.08 -1.54
CA LYS A 32 -38.24 42.89 -0.81
C LYS A 32 -37.25 43.53 -1.76
N THR A 33 -36.70 44.69 -1.38
CA THR A 33 -35.71 45.42 -2.16
C THR A 33 -34.50 44.55 -2.44
N PHE A 34 -34.11 44.45 -3.72
CA PHE A 34 -33.10 43.51 -4.26
C PHE A 34 -31.75 43.62 -3.54
N THR A 35 -31.36 44.77 -3.06
CA THR A 35 -30.07 45.03 -2.38
C THR A 35 -29.96 44.44 -0.97
N GLU A 36 -31.00 44.57 -0.13
CA GLU A 36 -30.99 44.00 1.24
C GLU A 36 -31.00 42.46 1.23
N THR A 37 -31.73 41.88 0.27
CA THR A 37 -31.82 40.43 0.11
C THR A 37 -30.49 39.80 -0.39
N VAL A 38 -29.74 40.50 -1.23
CA VAL A 38 -28.43 40.03 -1.72
C VAL A 38 -27.38 40.04 -0.60
N GLU A 39 -27.33 41.12 0.22
CA GLU A 39 -26.39 41.14 1.36
C GLU A 39 -26.71 40.09 2.41
N GLU A 40 -27.95 39.84 2.73
CA GLU A 40 -28.37 38.83 3.69
C GLU A 40 -28.08 37.41 3.18
N SER A 41 -28.27 37.17 1.88
CA SER A 41 -27.92 35.90 1.23
C SER A 41 -26.41 35.65 1.20
N LEU A 42 -25.61 36.67 0.94
CA LEU A 42 -24.13 36.58 0.95
C LEU A 42 -23.57 36.34 2.36
N ARG A 43 -24.09 37.02 3.38
CA ARG A 43 -23.75 36.80 4.79
C ARG A 43 -24.09 35.36 5.20
N ARG A 44 -25.24 34.86 4.80
CA ARG A 44 -25.73 33.53 5.08
C ARG A 44 -24.87 32.45 4.37
N GLU A 45 -24.52 32.68 3.12
CA GLU A 45 -23.64 31.79 2.38
C GLU A 45 -22.25 31.71 3.02
N LYS A 46 -21.69 32.85 3.48
CA LYS A 46 -20.44 32.88 4.24
C LYS A 46 -20.57 32.08 5.55
N THR A 47 -21.65 32.28 6.30
CA THR A 47 -21.89 31.55 7.56
C THR A 47 -22.02 30.03 7.31
N LEU A 48 -22.77 29.63 6.29
CA LEU A 48 -22.90 28.21 5.91
C LEU A 48 -21.59 27.60 5.45
N LYS A 49 -20.77 28.35 4.72
CA LYS A 49 -19.38 27.90 4.35
C LYS A 49 -18.52 27.69 5.61
N ILE A 50 -18.56 28.64 6.56
CA ILE A 50 -17.80 28.52 7.82
C ILE A 50 -18.28 27.29 8.60
N ILE A 51 -19.58 27.11 8.78
CA ILE A 51 -20.18 25.97 9.49
C ILE A 51 -19.73 24.64 8.82
N ARG A 52 -19.81 24.58 7.48
CA ARG A 52 -19.34 23.40 6.72
C ARG A 52 -17.86 23.12 6.98
N TYR A 53 -17.02 24.15 6.93
CA TYR A 53 -15.58 23.96 7.22
C TYR A 53 -15.34 23.50 8.65
N VAL A 54 -16.01 24.12 9.64
CA VAL A 54 -15.89 23.70 11.04
C VAL A 54 -16.29 22.23 11.22
N ILE A 55 -17.45 21.82 10.66
CA ILE A 55 -17.90 20.43 10.74
C ILE A 55 -16.90 19.49 10.05
N CYS A 56 -16.47 19.81 8.82
CA CYS A 56 -15.48 19.00 8.10
C CYS A 56 -14.15 18.87 8.84
N TYR A 57 -13.61 19.99 9.32
CA TYR A 57 -12.31 19.94 10.02
C TYR A 57 -12.42 19.29 11.41
N THR A 58 -13.52 19.47 12.12
CA THR A 58 -13.76 18.74 13.39
C THR A 58 -13.86 17.25 13.14
N PHE A 59 -14.62 16.84 12.12
CA PHE A 59 -14.71 15.43 11.74
C PHE A 59 -13.35 14.84 11.32
N LEU A 60 -12.62 15.54 10.45
CA LEU A 60 -11.28 15.12 10.02
C LEU A 60 -10.30 15.07 11.19
N GLY A 61 -10.38 16.02 12.13
CA GLY A 61 -9.58 16.03 13.35
C GLY A 61 -9.85 14.83 14.24
N LEU A 62 -11.12 14.52 14.50
CA LEU A 62 -11.52 13.35 15.28
C LEU A 62 -11.07 12.05 14.60
N LEU A 63 -11.23 11.95 13.29
CA LEU A 63 -10.76 10.80 12.51
C LEU A 63 -9.23 10.66 12.59
N ALA A 64 -8.49 11.77 12.47
CA ALA A 64 -7.04 11.76 12.58
C ALA A 64 -6.58 11.30 13.97
N ILE A 65 -7.21 11.81 15.05
CA ILE A 65 -6.93 11.36 16.42
C ILE A 65 -7.19 9.86 16.54
N PHE A 66 -8.34 9.39 16.09
CA PHE A 66 -8.69 7.96 16.12
C PHE A 66 -7.65 7.09 15.40
N MET A 67 -7.20 7.53 14.22
CA MET A 67 -6.16 6.83 13.45
C MET A 67 -4.78 6.86 14.14
N LEU A 68 -4.48 7.89 14.92
CA LEU A 68 -3.19 8.02 15.61
C LEU A 68 -3.12 7.25 16.94
N VAL A 69 -4.26 6.91 17.56
CA VAL A 69 -4.29 6.16 18.84
C VAL A 69 -3.48 4.84 18.80
N PRO A 70 -3.62 3.96 17.78
CA PRO A 70 -2.83 2.73 17.72
C PRO A 70 -1.31 3.00 17.65
N PHE A 71 -0.89 4.03 16.92
CA PHE A 71 0.53 4.40 16.81
C PHE A 71 1.05 4.98 18.12
N TYR A 72 0.27 5.82 18.78
CA TYR A 72 0.58 6.30 20.12
C TYR A 72 0.74 5.12 21.09
N TRP A 73 -0.19 4.17 21.07
CA TRP A 73 -0.14 3.00 21.94
C TRP A 73 1.09 2.12 21.66
N MET A 74 1.44 1.92 20.40
CA MET A 74 2.64 1.20 19.97
C MET A 74 3.91 1.86 20.55
N ILE A 75 4.06 3.19 20.39
CA ILE A 75 5.19 3.94 20.91
C ILE A 75 5.21 3.89 22.44
N ASN A 76 4.07 4.13 23.09
CA ASN A 76 3.95 4.10 24.54
C ASN A 76 4.34 2.72 25.10
N THR A 77 3.82 1.63 24.52
CA THR A 77 4.13 0.27 24.98
C THR A 77 5.59 -0.12 24.70
N SER A 78 6.18 0.36 23.61
CA SER A 78 7.60 0.12 23.30
C SER A 78 8.57 0.73 24.33
N LEU A 79 8.12 1.71 25.09
CA LEU A 79 8.89 2.41 26.11
C LEU A 79 8.60 1.91 27.55
N LYS A 80 7.69 0.93 27.72
CA LYS A 80 7.35 0.37 29.04
C LYS A 80 8.19 -0.84 29.40
N THR A 81 8.36 -1.07 30.70
CA THR A 81 8.92 -2.31 31.22
C THR A 81 7.91 -3.45 31.11
N ALA A 82 8.39 -4.71 31.10
CA ALA A 82 7.50 -5.87 31.05
C ALA A 82 6.51 -5.90 32.24
N GLU A 83 6.97 -5.54 33.43
CA GLU A 83 6.15 -5.45 34.64
C GLU A 83 5.01 -4.44 34.49
N GLU A 84 5.27 -3.29 33.85
CA GLU A 84 4.25 -2.26 33.63
C GLU A 84 3.24 -2.68 32.56
N ILE A 85 3.66 -3.45 31.55
CA ILE A 85 2.79 -3.96 30.49
C ILE A 85 1.82 -5.02 31.03
N ASP A 86 2.31 -5.90 31.92
CA ASP A 86 1.51 -6.98 32.52
C ASP A 86 0.57 -6.47 33.64
N PHE A 87 0.66 -5.17 33.98
CA PHE A 87 -0.21 -4.61 35.01
C PHE A 87 -1.67 -4.52 34.55
N PRO A 88 -2.66 -4.93 35.40
CA PRO A 88 -4.08 -5.00 35.02
C PRO A 88 -4.69 -3.68 34.52
N LYS A 89 -4.15 -2.54 34.98
CA LYS A 89 -4.60 -1.21 34.55
C LYS A 89 -3.57 -0.62 33.59
N PRO A 90 -3.91 -0.44 32.31
CA PRO A 90 -3.00 0.15 31.34
C PRO A 90 -2.71 1.62 31.69
N THR A 91 -1.45 2.01 31.62
CA THR A 91 -0.99 3.38 31.84
C THR A 91 -0.90 4.14 30.52
N TRP A 92 -1.30 5.41 30.52
CA TRP A 92 -1.22 6.26 29.32
C TRP A 92 0.22 6.74 29.03
N PHE A 93 1.08 6.80 30.05
CA PHE A 93 2.48 7.19 29.92
C PHE A 93 3.35 6.17 30.64
N PRO A 94 4.57 5.87 30.15
CA PRO A 94 5.49 4.96 30.82
C PRO A 94 5.94 5.56 32.15
N LYS A 95 5.86 4.80 33.23
CA LYS A 95 6.38 5.21 34.56
C LYS A 95 7.91 5.25 34.57
N LYS A 96 8.53 4.30 33.86
CA LYS A 96 9.97 4.22 33.64
C LYS A 96 10.23 3.92 32.17
N ILE A 97 11.10 4.72 31.53
CA ILE A 97 11.44 4.54 30.13
C ILE A 97 12.38 3.34 29.97
N ALA A 98 11.92 2.30 29.30
CA ALA A 98 12.67 1.06 29.07
C ALA A 98 13.39 1.11 27.71
N TRP A 99 14.53 1.80 27.65
CA TRP A 99 15.39 1.81 26.44
C TRP A 99 15.94 0.43 26.08
N GLU A 100 15.92 -0.50 27.02
CA GLU A 100 16.36 -1.88 26.83
C GLU A 100 15.58 -2.59 25.71
N ASN A 101 14.31 -2.23 25.49
CA ASN A 101 13.49 -2.77 24.41
C ASN A 101 14.10 -2.45 23.04
N TYR A 102 14.63 -1.23 22.87
CA TYR A 102 15.30 -0.83 21.62
C TYR A 102 16.70 -1.44 21.50
N TYR A 103 17.48 -1.48 22.60
CA TYR A 103 18.77 -2.18 22.58
C TYR A 103 18.63 -3.65 22.19
N TYR A 104 17.58 -4.31 22.66
CA TYR A 104 17.30 -5.69 22.26
C TYR A 104 17.11 -5.83 20.76
N ILE A 105 16.40 -4.93 20.10
CA ILE A 105 16.06 -5.02 18.69
C ILE A 105 17.23 -4.67 17.78
N PHE A 106 17.98 -3.63 18.13
CA PHE A 106 19.07 -3.14 17.29
C PHE A 106 20.38 -3.90 17.46
N SER A 107 20.55 -4.67 18.54
CA SER A 107 21.81 -5.37 18.88
C SER A 107 21.63 -6.87 19.02
N GLU A 108 22.07 -7.63 18.02
CA GLU A 108 22.10 -9.12 18.07
C GLU A 108 22.97 -9.61 19.25
N LYS A 109 24.05 -8.88 19.59
CA LYS A 109 24.91 -9.19 20.71
C LYS A 109 24.15 -9.06 22.06
N TYR A 110 23.29 -8.04 22.18
CA TYR A 110 22.45 -7.87 23.36
C TYR A 110 21.37 -8.96 23.45
N GLN A 111 20.71 -9.29 22.33
CA GLN A 111 19.75 -10.41 22.28
C GLN A 111 20.38 -11.71 22.75
N LYS A 112 21.58 -12.02 22.25
CA LYS A 112 22.33 -13.24 22.63
C LYS A 112 22.65 -13.26 24.13
N ARG A 113 22.97 -12.10 24.72
CA ARG A 113 23.26 -11.98 26.17
C ARG A 113 22.02 -12.23 27.02
N VAL A 114 20.86 -11.67 26.61
CA VAL A 114 19.60 -11.73 27.40
C VAL A 114 18.90 -13.07 27.21
N SER A 115 18.88 -13.61 26.00
CA SER A 115 18.03 -14.77 25.64
C SER A 115 18.86 -16.03 25.28
N GLY A 116 20.20 -15.95 25.29
CA GLY A 116 21.08 -17.02 24.85
C GLY A 116 21.11 -17.24 23.33
N THR A 117 20.13 -16.74 22.60
CA THR A 117 19.98 -16.86 21.14
C THR A 117 19.51 -15.57 20.52
N VAL A 118 19.85 -15.35 19.25
CA VAL A 118 19.29 -14.23 18.47
C VAL A 118 17.93 -14.66 17.91
N ARG A 119 16.88 -13.96 18.27
CA ARG A 119 15.51 -14.27 17.87
C ARG A 119 15.01 -13.38 16.73
N PHE A 120 15.49 -12.13 16.66
CA PHE A 120 15.07 -11.16 15.66
C PHE A 120 16.26 -10.52 14.95
N TYR A 121 16.43 -10.83 13.69
CA TYR A 121 17.50 -10.29 12.84
C TYR A 121 17.03 -9.05 12.09
N LEU A 122 16.85 -7.92 12.78
CA LEU A 122 16.27 -6.68 12.20
C LEU A 122 16.94 -6.30 10.87
N TRP A 123 18.26 -6.13 10.88
CA TRP A 123 19.01 -5.67 9.72
C TRP A 123 18.97 -6.67 8.56
N ARG A 124 19.06 -7.95 8.85
CA ARG A 124 19.01 -8.99 7.85
C ARG A 124 17.64 -9.14 7.22
N ASN A 125 16.59 -9.14 8.04
CA ASN A 125 15.21 -9.21 7.58
C ASN A 125 14.85 -7.96 6.76
N MET A 126 15.34 -6.77 7.15
CA MET A 126 15.16 -5.53 6.41
C MET A 126 15.89 -5.59 5.06
N TYR A 127 17.12 -6.07 5.02
CA TYR A 127 17.89 -6.26 3.81
C TYR A 127 17.22 -7.25 2.84
N ASN A 128 16.78 -8.41 3.34
CA ASN A 128 16.02 -9.38 2.55
C ASN A 128 14.77 -8.74 1.93
N THR A 129 14.00 -8.01 2.74
CA THR A 129 12.78 -7.35 2.29
C THR A 129 13.05 -6.31 1.21
N LEU A 130 14.11 -5.53 1.37
CA LEU A 130 14.53 -4.52 0.38
C LEU A 130 14.96 -5.17 -0.92
N ILE A 131 15.84 -6.18 -0.89
CA ILE A 131 16.29 -6.87 -2.11
C ILE A 131 15.11 -7.49 -2.84
N ILE A 132 14.31 -8.28 -2.14
CA ILE A 132 13.15 -8.95 -2.74
C ILE A 132 12.14 -7.90 -3.26
N GLY A 133 11.87 -6.86 -2.47
CA GLY A 133 10.99 -5.77 -2.84
C GLY A 133 11.46 -5.05 -4.11
N VAL A 134 12.74 -4.66 -4.17
CA VAL A 134 13.29 -3.93 -5.31
C VAL A 134 13.33 -4.81 -6.56
N ILE A 135 13.88 -6.02 -6.47
CA ILE A 135 14.03 -6.91 -7.65
C ILE A 135 12.65 -7.33 -8.18
N SER A 136 11.72 -7.72 -7.29
CA SER A 136 10.36 -8.07 -7.72
C SER A 136 9.61 -6.87 -8.31
N THR A 137 9.83 -5.66 -7.79
CA THR A 137 9.21 -4.44 -8.31
C THR A 137 9.75 -4.11 -9.70
N ILE A 138 11.06 -4.13 -9.91
CA ILE A 138 11.68 -3.91 -11.23
C ILE A 138 11.12 -4.92 -12.25
N GLY A 139 11.14 -6.21 -11.90
CA GLY A 139 10.62 -7.26 -12.77
C GLY A 139 9.11 -7.07 -13.07
N THR A 140 8.31 -6.73 -12.05
CA THR A 140 6.88 -6.46 -12.24
C THR A 140 6.63 -5.24 -13.12
N VAL A 141 7.40 -4.16 -12.96
CA VAL A 141 7.25 -2.95 -13.79
C VAL A 141 7.60 -3.24 -15.24
N ILE A 142 8.69 -3.96 -15.50
CA ILE A 142 9.10 -4.35 -16.86
C ILE A 142 8.00 -5.20 -17.53
N THR A 143 7.54 -6.26 -16.87
CA THR A 143 6.48 -7.13 -17.42
C THR A 143 5.18 -6.38 -17.61
N THR A 144 4.82 -5.49 -16.68
CA THR A 144 3.63 -4.64 -16.75
C THR A 144 3.69 -3.69 -17.94
N VAL A 145 4.81 -2.99 -18.15
CA VAL A 145 5.00 -2.04 -19.26
C VAL A 145 4.90 -2.76 -20.61
N MET A 146 5.59 -3.89 -20.75
CA MET A 146 5.58 -4.69 -21.98
C MET A 146 4.18 -5.23 -22.29
N ALA A 147 3.51 -5.84 -21.31
CA ALA A 147 2.18 -6.39 -21.49
C ALA A 147 1.12 -5.29 -21.75
N ALA A 148 1.15 -4.20 -20.98
CA ALA A 148 0.23 -3.08 -21.17
C ALA A 148 0.39 -2.44 -22.57
N PHE A 149 1.62 -2.33 -23.06
CA PHE A 149 1.90 -1.86 -24.42
C PHE A 149 1.32 -2.80 -25.47
N ALA A 150 1.59 -4.10 -25.37
CA ALA A 150 1.07 -5.11 -26.29
C ALA A 150 -0.46 -5.06 -26.34
N PHE A 151 -1.13 -5.04 -25.19
CA PHE A 151 -2.60 -5.01 -25.12
C PHE A 151 -3.21 -3.64 -25.43
N SER A 152 -2.45 -2.55 -25.49
CA SER A 152 -2.98 -1.22 -25.83
C SER A 152 -2.75 -0.84 -27.30
N ARG A 153 -1.57 -1.14 -27.87
CA ARG A 153 -1.13 -0.63 -29.17
C ARG A 153 -0.99 -1.71 -30.24
N ILE A 154 -0.45 -2.88 -29.91
CA ILE A 154 -0.21 -3.91 -30.90
C ILE A 154 -1.53 -4.56 -31.28
N LYS A 155 -1.78 -4.64 -32.61
CA LYS A 155 -2.96 -5.30 -33.16
C LYS A 155 -2.63 -6.77 -33.44
N PHE A 156 -3.24 -7.68 -32.70
CA PHE A 156 -3.15 -9.12 -32.93
C PHE A 156 -4.53 -9.78 -32.72
N PRO A 157 -4.81 -10.90 -33.41
CA PRO A 157 -6.08 -11.59 -33.28
C PRO A 157 -6.30 -12.09 -31.86
N GLY A 158 -7.52 -11.94 -31.34
CA GLY A 158 -7.88 -12.38 -29.98
C GLY A 158 -7.42 -11.48 -28.84
N ARG A 159 -6.79 -10.31 -29.10
CA ARG A 159 -6.27 -9.40 -28.09
C ARG A 159 -7.24 -9.10 -26.94
N GLU A 160 -8.46 -8.72 -27.27
CA GLU A 160 -9.46 -8.36 -26.24
C GLU A 160 -9.96 -9.60 -25.48
N VAL A 161 -10.08 -10.74 -26.15
CA VAL A 161 -10.48 -12.02 -25.54
C VAL A 161 -9.42 -12.45 -24.51
N ILE A 162 -8.14 -12.46 -24.90
CA ILE A 162 -7.04 -12.82 -23.99
C ILE A 162 -6.98 -11.85 -22.81
N PHE A 163 -7.16 -10.55 -23.07
CA PHE A 163 -7.17 -9.57 -22.00
C PHE A 163 -8.36 -9.77 -21.04
N THR A 164 -9.54 -10.09 -21.55
CA THR A 164 -10.72 -10.41 -20.73
C THR A 164 -10.49 -11.66 -19.88
N LEU A 165 -9.86 -12.69 -20.44
CA LEU A 165 -9.47 -13.88 -19.66
C LEU A 165 -8.46 -13.52 -18.55
N PHE A 166 -7.51 -12.62 -18.81
CA PHE A 166 -6.62 -12.12 -17.76
C PHE A 166 -7.40 -11.42 -16.64
N LEU A 167 -8.36 -10.57 -16.99
CA LEU A 167 -9.20 -9.91 -15.98
C LEU A 167 -10.02 -10.92 -15.18
N ALA A 168 -10.53 -11.98 -15.82
CA ALA A 168 -11.27 -13.04 -15.14
C ALA A 168 -10.42 -13.74 -14.06
N THR A 169 -9.09 -13.86 -14.25
CA THR A 169 -8.22 -14.42 -13.23
C THR A 169 -8.17 -13.59 -11.95
N MET A 170 -8.46 -12.27 -12.00
CA MET A 170 -8.50 -11.42 -10.82
C MET A 170 -9.71 -11.71 -9.92
N MET A 171 -10.72 -12.44 -10.41
CA MET A 171 -11.84 -12.86 -9.58
C MET A 171 -11.46 -13.98 -8.60
N ILE A 172 -10.33 -14.64 -8.82
CA ILE A 172 -9.80 -15.66 -7.91
C ILE A 172 -9.05 -14.96 -6.77
N PRO A 173 -9.48 -15.12 -5.50
CA PRO A 173 -8.78 -14.54 -4.37
C PRO A 173 -7.32 -15.00 -4.31
N GLY A 174 -6.39 -14.06 -4.10
CA GLY A 174 -4.95 -14.34 -4.09
C GLY A 174 -4.54 -15.39 -3.04
N GLU A 175 -5.25 -15.43 -1.91
CA GLU A 175 -5.03 -16.38 -0.83
C GLU A 175 -5.26 -17.84 -1.26
N MET A 176 -6.21 -18.08 -2.18
CA MET A 176 -6.46 -19.43 -2.71
C MET A 176 -5.31 -19.93 -3.60
N MET A 177 -4.60 -19.00 -4.26
CA MET A 177 -3.46 -19.35 -5.11
C MET A 177 -2.18 -19.69 -4.35
N VAL A 178 -2.13 -19.40 -3.05
CA VAL A 178 -0.92 -19.60 -2.22
C VAL A 178 -0.52 -21.07 -2.18
N ILE A 179 -1.46 -22.00 -1.99
CA ILE A 179 -1.20 -23.44 -1.92
C ILE A 179 -0.69 -23.94 -3.29
N THR A 180 -1.35 -23.54 -4.37
CA THR A 180 -0.96 -23.93 -5.74
C THR A 180 0.44 -23.42 -6.07
N ASN A 181 0.73 -22.16 -5.74
CA ASN A 181 2.05 -21.56 -5.91
C ASN A 181 3.12 -22.30 -5.10
N TYR A 182 2.80 -22.70 -3.86
CA TYR A 182 3.71 -23.49 -3.03
C TYR A 182 4.06 -24.82 -3.68
N ILE A 183 3.08 -25.56 -4.17
CA ILE A 183 3.31 -26.83 -4.87
C ILE A 183 4.13 -26.60 -6.15
N THR A 184 3.83 -25.57 -6.92
CA THR A 184 4.55 -25.22 -8.14
C THR A 184 6.02 -24.90 -7.85
N VAL A 185 6.29 -24.06 -6.86
CA VAL A 185 7.65 -23.65 -6.52
C VAL A 185 8.47 -24.79 -5.90
N THR A 186 7.85 -25.59 -5.03
CA THR A 186 8.60 -26.64 -4.30
C THR A 186 8.76 -27.94 -5.09
N LYS A 187 7.74 -28.38 -5.82
CA LYS A 187 7.76 -29.65 -6.57
C LYS A 187 8.09 -29.44 -8.04
N THR A 188 7.32 -28.61 -8.74
CA THR A 188 7.45 -28.46 -10.20
C THR A 188 8.77 -27.77 -10.54
N ALA A 189 9.12 -26.67 -9.88
CA ALA A 189 10.38 -25.98 -10.15
C ALA A 189 11.61 -26.85 -9.83
N LYS A 190 11.55 -27.69 -8.79
CA LYS A 190 12.59 -28.66 -8.47
C LYS A 190 12.77 -29.70 -9.59
N ASN A 191 11.68 -30.23 -10.12
CA ASN A 191 11.71 -31.20 -11.20
C ASN A 191 12.24 -30.56 -12.49
N VAL A 192 11.79 -29.37 -12.85
CA VAL A 192 12.26 -28.61 -14.02
C VAL A 192 13.77 -28.31 -13.91
N ALA A 193 14.20 -27.81 -12.74
CA ALA A 193 15.63 -27.54 -12.49
C ALA A 193 16.49 -28.77 -12.64
N LYS A 194 16.03 -29.92 -12.14
CA LYS A 194 16.75 -31.22 -12.26
C LYS A 194 16.78 -31.69 -13.72
N THR A 195 15.65 -31.64 -14.42
CA THR A 195 15.50 -32.24 -15.77
C THR A 195 16.15 -31.39 -16.86
N LEU A 196 15.93 -30.05 -16.83
CA LEU A 196 16.42 -29.15 -17.87
C LEU A 196 17.81 -28.59 -17.61
N PHE A 197 18.17 -28.37 -16.34
CA PHE A 197 19.42 -27.70 -15.98
C PHE A 197 20.40 -28.58 -15.19
N GLY A 198 20.05 -29.84 -14.92
CA GLY A 198 20.89 -30.75 -14.16
C GLY A 198 21.12 -30.38 -12.68
N ILE A 199 20.36 -29.38 -12.15
CA ILE A 199 20.53 -28.87 -10.81
C ILE A 199 19.84 -29.79 -9.79
N LYS A 200 20.66 -30.68 -9.16
CA LYS A 200 20.14 -31.71 -8.22
C LYS A 200 19.62 -31.14 -6.89
N ASN A 201 20.18 -30.02 -6.42
CA ASN A 201 19.94 -29.47 -5.08
C ASN A 201 19.09 -28.21 -5.10
N PHE A 202 18.26 -28.02 -6.13
CA PHE A 202 17.32 -26.88 -6.14
C PHE A 202 16.21 -27.11 -5.12
N THR A 203 16.23 -26.31 -4.08
CA THR A 203 15.13 -26.26 -3.09
C THR A 203 14.31 -25.00 -3.37
N GLY A 204 13.04 -25.16 -3.66
CA GLY A 204 12.14 -24.02 -3.80
C GLY A 204 11.89 -23.26 -2.49
N VAL A 205 12.27 -23.85 -1.34
CA VAL A 205 12.12 -23.27 0.00
C VAL A 205 13.42 -22.55 0.37
N ASP A 206 13.32 -21.48 1.18
CA ASP A 206 14.46 -20.67 1.63
C ASP A 206 15.30 -20.09 0.47
N SER A 207 14.65 -19.67 -0.60
CA SER A 207 15.31 -19.07 -1.75
C SER A 207 14.69 -17.74 -2.18
N TYR A 208 15.54 -16.81 -2.62
CA TYR A 208 15.08 -15.52 -3.17
C TYR A 208 14.20 -15.72 -4.42
N TRP A 209 14.50 -16.72 -5.24
CA TRP A 209 13.71 -17.03 -6.44
C TRP A 209 12.27 -17.38 -6.12
N ALA A 210 12.06 -18.18 -5.09
CA ALA A 210 10.74 -18.57 -4.64
C ALA A 210 9.92 -17.36 -4.13
N LEU A 211 10.59 -16.34 -3.60
CA LEU A 211 9.98 -15.12 -3.11
C LEU A 211 9.68 -14.10 -4.23
N ILE A 212 10.42 -14.15 -5.34
CA ILE A 212 10.35 -13.14 -6.41
C ILE A 212 9.52 -13.63 -7.60
N VAL A 213 9.83 -14.81 -8.14
CA VAL A 213 9.32 -15.26 -9.45
C VAL A 213 7.80 -15.35 -9.52
N PRO A 214 7.07 -15.91 -8.53
CA PRO A 214 5.61 -16.02 -8.60
C PRO A 214 4.89 -14.67 -8.71
N PHE A 215 5.54 -13.57 -8.34
CA PHE A 215 4.94 -12.24 -8.25
C PHE A 215 5.51 -11.22 -9.26
N LEU A 216 6.21 -11.70 -10.31
CA LEU A 216 6.73 -10.84 -11.38
C LEU A 216 5.63 -10.33 -12.32
N ILE A 217 4.52 -11.04 -12.42
CA ILE A 217 3.38 -10.68 -13.28
C ILE A 217 2.19 -10.31 -12.39
N SER A 218 1.61 -9.15 -12.64
CA SER A 218 0.39 -8.69 -11.95
C SER A 218 -0.62 -8.19 -12.96
N VAL A 219 -1.71 -8.90 -13.09
CA VAL A 219 -2.82 -8.52 -14.00
C VAL A 219 -3.40 -7.17 -13.60
N TYR A 220 -3.49 -6.88 -12.30
CA TYR A 220 -3.96 -5.60 -11.80
C TYR A 220 -3.13 -4.41 -12.31
N TYR A 221 -1.80 -4.50 -12.22
CA TYR A 221 -0.93 -3.42 -12.70
C TYR A 221 -0.92 -3.32 -14.24
N ILE A 222 -1.01 -4.45 -14.94
CA ILE A 222 -1.17 -4.48 -16.40
C ILE A 222 -2.45 -3.75 -16.80
N TYR A 223 -3.56 -4.02 -16.11
CA TYR A 223 -4.84 -3.34 -16.34
C TYR A 223 -4.72 -1.84 -16.12
N LEU A 224 -4.18 -1.40 -14.97
CA LEU A 224 -4.01 0.02 -14.65
C LEU A 224 -3.20 0.76 -15.72
N LEU A 225 -2.06 0.19 -16.12
CA LEU A 225 -1.19 0.83 -17.09
C LEU A 225 -1.78 0.80 -18.50
N ARG A 226 -2.46 -0.30 -18.88
CA ARG A 226 -3.18 -0.38 -20.16
C ARG A 226 -4.26 0.69 -20.26
N GLN A 227 -5.04 0.93 -19.20
CA GLN A 227 -6.05 1.99 -19.20
C GLN A 227 -5.41 3.38 -19.34
N ASN A 228 -4.27 3.61 -18.72
CA ASN A 228 -3.53 4.86 -18.90
C ASN A 228 -2.96 4.99 -20.33
N PHE A 229 -2.39 3.93 -20.88
CA PHE A 229 -1.88 3.91 -22.25
C PHE A 229 -2.98 4.14 -23.28
N LYS A 230 -4.19 3.63 -23.07
CA LYS A 230 -5.35 3.87 -23.97
C LYS A 230 -5.84 5.33 -23.96
N GLN A 231 -5.50 6.13 -22.94
CA GLN A 231 -5.82 7.56 -22.91
C GLN A 231 -4.87 8.42 -23.76
N ILE A 232 -3.72 7.86 -24.15
CA ILE A 232 -2.78 8.54 -25.05
C ILE A 232 -3.36 8.46 -26.47
N PRO A 233 -3.47 9.59 -27.22
CA PRO A 233 -4.03 9.62 -28.56
C PRO A 233 -3.32 8.65 -29.53
N ASP A 234 -4.09 7.99 -30.39
CA ASP A 234 -3.55 7.04 -31.38
C ASP A 234 -2.77 7.76 -32.49
N GLU A 235 -3.05 9.04 -32.73
CA GLU A 235 -2.37 9.89 -33.70
C GLU A 235 -0.86 9.97 -33.44
N LEU A 236 -0.45 10.00 -32.15
CA LEU A 236 0.97 9.98 -31.79
C LEU A 236 1.66 8.67 -32.19
N TYR A 237 0.94 7.56 -32.14
CA TYR A 237 1.47 6.27 -32.58
C TYR A 237 1.60 6.21 -34.10
N TYR A 238 0.56 6.65 -34.83
CA TYR A 238 0.59 6.65 -36.29
C TYR A 238 1.65 7.65 -36.83
N ALA A 239 1.76 8.85 -36.27
CA ALA A 239 2.82 9.80 -36.62
C ALA A 239 4.23 9.19 -36.44
N ALA A 240 4.47 8.54 -35.30
CA ALA A 240 5.74 7.86 -35.05
C ALA A 240 6.02 6.71 -36.06
N LYS A 241 4.96 6.04 -36.54
CA LYS A 241 5.09 5.00 -37.59
C LYS A 241 5.44 5.59 -38.95
N VAL A 242 4.85 6.72 -39.30
CA VAL A 242 5.18 7.45 -40.54
C VAL A 242 6.64 7.90 -40.52
N ASP A 243 7.15 8.33 -39.34
CA ASP A 243 8.54 8.67 -39.12
C ASP A 243 9.51 7.47 -39.07
N GLY A 244 9.03 6.24 -39.33
CA GLY A 244 9.83 5.01 -39.32
C GLY A 244 10.27 4.56 -37.93
N THR A 245 9.64 5.07 -36.86
CA THR A 245 9.98 4.69 -35.48
C THR A 245 9.49 3.29 -35.16
N SER A 246 10.36 2.41 -34.64
CA SER A 246 9.99 1.08 -34.17
C SER A 246 9.09 1.13 -32.93
N ASP A 247 8.29 0.06 -32.71
CA ASP A 247 7.37 -0.04 -31.57
C ASP A 247 8.11 0.10 -30.22
N PHE A 248 9.26 -0.51 -30.10
CA PHE A 248 10.06 -0.45 -28.88
C PHE A 248 10.61 0.97 -28.62
N LYS A 249 11.06 1.66 -29.69
CA LYS A 249 11.51 3.04 -29.59
C LYS A 249 10.37 3.99 -29.23
N TYR A 250 9.17 3.77 -29.80
CA TYR A 250 7.94 4.51 -29.46
C TYR A 250 7.57 4.30 -28.00
N LEU A 251 7.59 3.04 -27.52
CA LEU A 251 7.31 2.71 -26.12
C LEU A 251 8.25 3.49 -25.18
N ILE A 252 9.55 3.40 -25.41
CA ILE A 252 10.54 4.00 -24.48
C ILE A 252 10.55 5.52 -24.56
N LYS A 253 10.51 6.11 -25.77
CA LYS A 253 10.71 7.55 -25.95
C LYS A 253 9.43 8.37 -25.79
N ILE A 254 8.26 7.79 -26.02
CA ILE A 254 6.99 8.52 -26.02
C ILE A 254 6.04 8.01 -24.94
N MET A 255 5.70 6.72 -24.96
CA MET A 255 4.67 6.23 -24.04
C MET A 255 5.10 6.21 -22.58
N ILE A 256 6.30 5.68 -22.28
CA ILE A 256 6.80 5.61 -20.89
C ILE A 256 6.90 7.00 -20.26
N PRO A 257 7.49 8.04 -20.89
CA PRO A 257 7.54 9.39 -20.32
C PRO A 257 6.15 9.98 -20.03
N ILE A 258 5.17 9.80 -20.95
CA ILE A 258 3.81 10.28 -20.76
C ILE A 258 3.11 9.56 -19.59
N ALA A 259 3.31 8.25 -19.48
CA ALA A 259 2.71 7.40 -18.45
C ALA A 259 3.53 7.34 -17.14
N MET A 260 4.65 8.07 -17.06
CA MET A 260 5.55 8.03 -15.90
C MET A 260 4.84 8.21 -14.55
N PRO A 261 3.86 9.11 -14.37
CA PRO A 261 3.14 9.22 -13.10
C PRO A 261 2.44 7.93 -12.69
N THR A 262 1.84 7.22 -13.63
CA THR A 262 1.18 5.92 -13.38
C THR A 262 2.20 4.83 -13.09
N ILE A 263 3.32 4.79 -13.81
CA ILE A 263 4.41 3.82 -13.58
C ILE A 263 5.01 4.02 -12.19
N ILE A 264 5.26 5.26 -11.78
CA ILE A 264 5.74 5.57 -10.42
C ILE A 264 4.72 5.09 -9.36
N THR A 265 3.42 5.32 -9.59
CA THR A 265 2.37 4.85 -8.67
C THR A 265 2.38 3.33 -8.54
N ILE A 266 2.46 2.59 -9.66
CA ILE A 266 2.58 1.12 -9.68
C ILE A 266 3.84 0.68 -8.92
N THR A 267 4.97 1.32 -9.16
CA THR A 267 6.24 1.03 -8.48
C THR A 267 6.10 1.17 -6.97
N ILE A 268 5.50 2.26 -6.50
CA ILE A 268 5.30 2.51 -5.06
C ILE A 268 4.35 1.47 -4.47
N LEU A 269 3.21 1.21 -5.11
CA LEU A 269 2.23 0.23 -4.63
C LEU A 269 2.83 -1.18 -4.54
N LYS A 270 3.61 -1.59 -5.54
CA LYS A 270 4.28 -2.89 -5.55
C LYS A 270 5.33 -2.99 -4.45
N LEU A 271 6.15 -1.96 -4.26
CA LEU A 271 7.17 -1.94 -3.22
C LEU A 271 6.55 -2.02 -1.82
N MET A 272 5.49 -1.24 -1.58
CA MET A 272 4.73 -1.29 -0.32
C MET A 272 4.09 -2.66 -0.09
N GLY A 273 3.52 -3.27 -1.14
CA GLY A 273 2.97 -4.63 -1.08
C GLY A 273 4.02 -5.68 -0.71
N SER A 274 5.22 -5.56 -1.28
CA SER A 274 6.35 -6.45 -0.96
C SER A 274 6.86 -6.26 0.48
N TRP A 275 6.87 -5.02 0.98
CA TRP A 275 7.25 -4.75 2.37
C TRP A 275 6.26 -5.37 3.38
N ASN A 276 4.98 -5.32 3.09
CA ASN A 276 3.92 -5.84 3.95
C ASN A 276 3.60 -7.33 3.70
N ALA A 277 4.31 -7.98 2.77
CA ALA A 277 4.06 -9.38 2.43
C ALA A 277 4.31 -10.27 3.65
N TYR A 278 3.31 -11.11 4.00
CA TYR A 278 3.38 -12.00 5.15
C TYR A 278 3.08 -13.45 4.79
N VAL A 279 1.93 -13.74 4.20
CA VAL A 279 1.43 -15.13 4.02
C VAL A 279 2.39 -15.97 3.18
N TRP A 280 2.77 -15.48 2.01
CA TRP A 280 3.67 -16.23 1.12
C TRP A 280 5.07 -16.40 1.69
N PRO A 281 5.75 -15.34 2.17
CA PRO A 281 7.06 -15.51 2.81
C PRO A 281 7.01 -16.47 4.00
N GLU A 282 5.96 -16.47 4.83
CA GLU A 282 5.86 -17.40 5.96
C GLU A 282 5.82 -18.86 5.54
N MET A 283 5.18 -19.16 4.41
CA MET A 283 5.12 -20.53 3.89
C MET A 283 6.43 -20.99 3.25
N ILE A 284 7.19 -20.07 2.64
CA ILE A 284 8.36 -20.44 1.83
C ILE A 284 9.69 -20.24 2.57
N THR A 285 9.73 -19.48 3.67
CA THR A 285 10.95 -19.25 4.46
C THR A 285 10.89 -19.99 5.81
N ARG A 286 11.71 -20.99 5.98
CA ARG A 286 11.85 -21.77 7.22
C ARG A 286 13.01 -21.27 8.08
N LYS A 287 14.12 -20.86 7.43
CA LYS A 287 15.30 -20.33 8.13
C LYS A 287 15.06 -18.92 8.63
N GLN A 288 15.38 -18.65 9.89
CA GLN A 288 15.24 -17.31 10.48
C GLN A 288 16.01 -16.24 9.68
N GLU A 289 17.16 -16.61 9.12
CA GLU A 289 18.01 -15.73 8.32
C GLU A 289 17.40 -15.33 6.97
N MET A 290 16.42 -16.09 6.47
CA MET A 290 15.73 -15.85 5.20
C MET A 290 14.39 -15.14 5.38
N LYS A 291 13.95 -14.94 6.62
CA LYS A 291 12.69 -14.26 6.90
C LYS A 291 12.71 -12.82 6.41
N LEU A 292 11.54 -12.36 5.98
CA LEU A 292 11.27 -10.96 5.70
C LEU A 292 10.92 -10.22 6.99
N ILE A 293 10.91 -8.89 6.91
CA ILE A 293 10.70 -8.05 8.08
C ILE A 293 9.35 -8.32 8.76
N SER A 294 8.27 -8.50 7.98
CA SER A 294 6.93 -8.78 8.49
C SER A 294 6.83 -10.13 9.19
N ASN A 295 7.52 -11.15 8.66
CA ASN A 295 7.56 -12.49 9.24
C ASN A 295 8.41 -12.52 10.51
N GLY A 296 9.58 -11.92 10.48
CA GLY A 296 10.47 -11.79 11.63
C GLY A 296 9.76 -11.08 12.79
N LEU A 297 9.05 -9.98 12.49
CA LEU A 297 8.29 -9.23 13.48
C LEU A 297 7.25 -10.08 14.21
N ARG A 298 6.53 -10.93 13.49
CA ARG A 298 5.43 -11.72 14.07
C ARG A 298 5.91 -12.94 14.85
N THR A 299 6.99 -13.59 14.41
CA THR A 299 7.40 -14.89 14.94
C THR A 299 8.53 -14.85 15.97
N SER A 300 9.18 -13.69 16.15
CA SER A 300 10.43 -13.63 16.91
C SER A 300 10.30 -13.28 18.39
N PHE A 301 9.12 -12.85 18.86
CA PHE A 301 8.96 -12.27 20.21
C PHE A 301 8.18 -13.15 21.19
N SER A 302 7.77 -14.36 20.81
CA SER A 302 7.17 -15.33 21.71
C SER A 302 8.26 -16.19 22.37
N ASP A 303 8.12 -16.40 23.67
CA ASP A 303 8.99 -17.31 24.41
C ASP A 303 8.56 -18.80 24.23
N SER A 304 9.29 -19.72 24.86
CA SER A 304 8.97 -21.15 24.85
C SER A 304 7.64 -21.49 25.58
N SER A 305 7.12 -20.60 26.40
CA SER A 305 5.83 -20.73 27.08
C SER A 305 4.66 -20.11 26.29
N GLY A 306 4.94 -19.55 25.11
CA GLY A 306 3.93 -18.90 24.28
C GLY A 306 3.63 -17.45 24.68
N ARG A 307 4.30 -16.90 25.70
CA ARG A 307 4.16 -15.50 26.09
C ARG A 307 4.94 -14.62 25.15
N THR A 308 4.30 -13.58 24.65
CA THR A 308 4.93 -12.59 23.76
C THR A 308 5.46 -11.43 24.60
N ASN A 309 6.76 -11.10 24.43
CA ASN A 309 7.30 -9.89 25.02
C ASN A 309 6.80 -8.68 24.19
N GLN A 310 5.72 -8.08 24.65
CA GLN A 310 5.04 -6.98 23.96
C GLN A 310 5.93 -5.73 23.84
N GLY A 311 6.79 -5.45 24.83
CA GLY A 311 7.71 -4.31 24.78
C GLY A 311 8.67 -4.42 23.59
N TYR A 312 9.31 -5.57 23.43
CA TYR A 312 10.21 -5.84 22.31
C TYR A 312 9.46 -5.85 20.97
N GLN A 313 8.28 -6.47 20.94
CA GLN A 313 7.47 -6.53 19.73
C GLN A 313 7.01 -5.15 19.26
N MET A 314 6.56 -4.27 20.18
CA MET A 314 6.12 -2.91 19.84
C MET A 314 7.29 -2.01 19.45
N ALA A 315 8.46 -2.16 20.08
CA ALA A 315 9.66 -1.46 19.65
C ALA A 315 10.12 -1.91 18.24
N ALA A 316 10.04 -3.22 17.95
CA ALA A 316 10.32 -3.72 16.61
C ALA A 316 9.30 -3.23 15.58
N ALA A 317 8.01 -3.23 15.91
CA ALA A 317 6.96 -2.71 15.05
C ALA A 317 7.19 -1.24 14.71
N PHE A 318 7.56 -0.43 15.69
CA PHE A 318 7.91 0.98 15.47
C PHE A 318 9.13 1.12 14.56
N ALA A 319 10.22 0.39 14.83
CA ALA A 319 11.43 0.43 14.02
C ALA A 319 11.18 0.02 12.56
N VAL A 320 10.33 -1.00 12.33
CA VAL A 320 9.94 -1.48 10.99
C VAL A 320 9.02 -0.51 10.26
N THR A 321 8.18 0.22 10.98
CA THR A 321 7.24 1.20 10.41
C THR A 321 7.96 2.49 9.96
N MET A 322 9.05 2.87 10.63
CA MET A 322 9.78 4.11 10.34
C MET A 322 10.26 4.25 8.90
N PRO A 323 10.91 3.28 8.26
CA PRO A 323 11.31 3.39 6.86
C PRO A 323 10.13 3.62 5.91
N LEU A 324 8.99 2.96 6.16
CA LEU A 324 7.77 3.17 5.36
C LEU A 324 7.20 4.57 5.55
N LEU A 325 7.17 5.07 6.78
CA LEU A 325 6.70 6.43 7.08
C LEU A 325 7.57 7.47 6.37
N ILE A 326 8.89 7.32 6.46
CA ILE A 326 9.85 8.19 5.78
C ILE A 326 9.63 8.13 4.27
N ALA A 327 9.57 6.93 3.69
CA ALA A 327 9.30 6.75 2.27
C ALA A 327 7.98 7.39 1.85
N PHE A 328 6.90 7.23 2.64
CA PHE A 328 5.60 7.84 2.37
C PHE A 328 5.66 9.37 2.36
N ILE A 329 6.36 10.01 3.31
CA ILE A 329 6.51 11.47 3.35
C ILE A 329 7.13 12.01 2.06
N PHE A 330 8.15 11.32 1.52
CA PHE A 330 8.79 11.72 0.27
C PHE A 330 7.95 11.38 -0.97
N LEU A 331 7.23 10.26 -0.96
CA LEU A 331 6.53 9.73 -2.13
C LEU A 331 5.07 10.20 -2.23
N ARG A 332 4.47 10.76 -1.17
CA ARG A 332 3.05 11.18 -1.14
C ARG A 332 2.63 12.07 -2.30
N LYS A 333 3.53 12.98 -2.75
CA LYS A 333 3.25 13.89 -3.87
C LYS A 333 3.05 13.14 -5.20
N TYR A 334 3.73 12.02 -5.40
CA TYR A 334 3.62 11.21 -6.61
C TYR A 334 2.33 10.35 -6.58
N LEU A 335 1.98 9.79 -5.42
CA LEU A 335 0.73 9.07 -5.21
C LEU A 335 -0.49 9.94 -5.51
N MET A 336 -0.51 11.17 -4.99
CA MET A 336 -1.61 12.11 -5.21
C MET A 336 -1.77 12.50 -6.68
N ARG A 337 -0.67 12.69 -7.42
CA ARG A 337 -0.69 13.03 -8.86
C ARG A 337 -1.19 11.87 -9.73
N GLY A 338 -0.88 10.63 -9.38
CA GLY A 338 -1.32 9.45 -10.12
C GLY A 338 -2.84 9.20 -10.01
N VAL A 339 -3.43 9.48 -8.84
CA VAL A 339 -4.86 9.28 -8.58
C VAL A 339 -5.71 10.43 -9.14
N SER A 340 -5.25 11.68 -9.02
CA SER A 340 -6.06 12.85 -9.40
C SER A 340 -6.30 13.00 -10.90
N ARG A 341 -5.39 12.53 -11.76
CA ARG A 341 -5.59 12.58 -13.23
C ARG A 341 -6.68 11.63 -13.72
N SER A 342 -6.98 10.57 -12.98
CA SER A 342 -8.10 9.67 -13.29
C SER A 342 -9.46 10.22 -12.88
N ALA A 343 -9.50 11.18 -11.96
CA ALA A 343 -10.74 11.71 -11.36
C ALA A 343 -11.25 13.01 -11.98
N ILE A 344 -10.48 13.69 -12.85
CA ILE A 344 -10.82 15.03 -13.37
C ILE A 344 -11.39 14.96 -14.81
N LYS A 345 -11.88 13.84 -15.26
CA LYS A 345 -12.72 13.75 -16.47
C LYS A 345 -14.09 13.20 -16.10
N GLY A 346 -14.85 13.99 -15.37
CA GLY A 346 -16.28 13.91 -15.20
C GLY A 346 -16.85 15.30 -15.31
#